data_9b1c67b73e171349e09de0201fe92a70
#
_entry.id   9b1c67b73e171349e09de0201fe92a70
#
_cell.length_a   1.000
_cell.length_b   1.000
_cell.length_c   1.000
_cell.angle_alpha   90.00
_cell.angle_beta   90.00
_cell.angle_gamma   90.00
#
_symmetry.space_group_name_H-M   'P 1'
#
loop_
_entity.id
_entity.type
_entity.pdbx_description
1 polymer ?
#
loop_
_entity_poly.entity_id
_entity_poly.type
_entity_poly.pdbx_seq_one_letter_code
_entity_poly.pdbx_strand_id
1 'polypeptide(L)'
;MRVGSLRIGGIFSLCSLLTDTLVDFSVKFPGIKVKMVCKSGRRLFEMLQNNELDFALTFESPVKDDLLDSIELFHSPLSVIVHKNHPLAKLDKISLNSLRGYSLALPERGMHVRDILEERFPDIMQNLKVQLELNDVNILYQLINTNHWISIMPQSTERDDENLRAVKLNESNTDVQAALYCRKGSYYRNAAKVFIEMLQKSLSENVAIYFLKNKI
;
A
#
# COMPACT_ATOMS: atom_id res chain seq x y z
N MET A 1 -1.14 -8.26 28.90
CA MET A 1 -1.04 -9.52 28.13
C MET A 1 0.32 -10.15 28.39
N ARG A 2 0.38 -11.38 28.89
CA ARG A 2 1.66 -12.01 29.23
C ARG A 2 2.15 -13.01 28.19
N VAL A 3 1.26 -13.71 27.48
CA VAL A 3 1.60 -14.71 26.45
C VAL A 3 0.49 -14.75 25.41
N GLY A 4 0.82 -14.96 24.12
CA GLY A 4 -0.15 -15.10 23.05
C GLY A 4 0.48 -15.09 21.66
N SER A 5 -0.37 -15.03 20.63
CA SER A 5 0.06 -14.90 19.25
C SER A 5 -0.80 -13.86 18.52
N LEU A 6 -0.19 -13.13 17.59
CA LEU A 6 -0.82 -12.17 16.70
C LEU A 6 -0.42 -12.50 15.25
N ARG A 7 -1.43 -12.67 14.37
CA ARG A 7 -1.24 -13.06 12.97
C ARG A 7 -1.72 -11.93 12.06
N ILE A 8 -0.78 -11.29 11.38
CA ILE A 8 -0.99 -10.08 10.58
C ILE A 8 -0.76 -10.39 9.11
N GLY A 9 -1.66 -9.93 8.25
CA GLY A 9 -1.46 -9.88 6.82
C GLY A 9 -1.26 -8.45 6.31
N GLY A 10 -0.55 -8.29 5.20
CA GLY A 10 -0.47 -7.01 4.50
C GLY A 10 -0.16 -7.21 3.02
N ILE A 11 -0.66 -6.31 2.18
CA ILE A 11 -0.15 -6.24 0.80
C ILE A 11 1.23 -5.59 0.81
N PHE A 12 2.08 -5.94 -0.15
CA PHE A 12 3.48 -5.51 -0.18
C PHE A 12 3.66 -3.99 -0.01
N SER A 13 2.84 -3.19 -0.67
CA SER A 13 2.91 -1.71 -0.63
C SER A 13 2.50 -1.08 0.71
N LEU A 14 1.91 -1.85 1.62
CA LEU A 14 1.52 -1.38 2.96
C LEU A 14 2.31 -2.05 4.09
N CYS A 15 3.14 -3.06 3.79
CA CYS A 15 3.89 -3.78 4.82
C CYS A 15 4.90 -2.90 5.57
N SER A 16 5.52 -1.94 4.89
CA SER A 16 6.47 -0.99 5.51
C SER A 16 5.83 -0.15 6.60
N LEU A 17 4.56 0.22 6.44
CA LEU A 17 3.80 1.00 7.44
C LEU A 17 3.64 0.29 8.78
N LEU A 18 3.81 -1.03 8.81
CA LEU A 18 3.73 -1.82 10.03
C LEU A 18 5.02 -1.84 10.83
N THR A 19 6.16 -1.44 10.23
CA THR A 19 7.49 -1.66 10.80
C THR A 19 7.65 -1.00 12.17
N ASP A 20 7.36 0.29 12.27
CA ASP A 20 7.50 1.04 13.54
C ASP A 20 6.58 0.47 14.62
N THR A 21 5.32 0.18 14.23
CA THR A 21 4.35 -0.41 15.16
C THR A 21 4.77 -1.82 15.60
N LEU A 22 5.37 -2.62 14.71
CA LEU A 22 5.89 -3.95 15.05
C LEU A 22 7.04 -3.87 16.05
N VAL A 23 7.96 -2.92 15.87
CA VAL A 23 9.07 -2.67 16.80
C VAL A 23 8.52 -2.29 18.17
N ASP A 24 7.69 -1.27 18.25
CA ASP A 24 7.13 -0.77 19.50
C ASP A 24 6.29 -1.84 20.22
N PHE A 25 5.47 -2.57 19.44
CA PHE A 25 4.64 -3.64 19.99
C PHE A 25 5.49 -4.78 20.55
N SER A 26 6.55 -5.20 19.85
CA SER A 26 7.42 -6.28 20.28
C SER A 26 8.17 -5.94 21.57
N VAL A 27 8.61 -4.69 21.71
CA VAL A 27 9.26 -4.18 22.95
C VAL A 27 8.25 -4.14 24.11
N LYS A 28 7.04 -3.65 23.86
CA LYS A 28 6.02 -3.50 24.89
C LYS A 28 5.39 -4.81 25.34
N PHE A 29 5.32 -5.80 24.45
CA PHE A 29 4.67 -7.09 24.67
C PHE A 29 5.57 -8.28 24.26
N PRO A 30 6.74 -8.49 24.90
CA PRO A 30 7.71 -9.50 24.50
C PRO A 30 7.22 -10.95 24.60
N GLY A 31 6.12 -11.19 25.33
CA GLY A 31 5.48 -12.51 25.41
C GLY A 31 4.49 -12.81 24.28
N ILE A 32 4.27 -11.87 23.34
CA ILE A 32 3.36 -12.07 22.19
C ILE A 32 4.18 -12.42 20.96
N LYS A 33 3.98 -13.62 20.41
CA LYS A 33 4.58 -14.04 19.15
C LYS A 33 3.83 -13.39 17.99
N VAL A 34 4.47 -12.52 17.21
CA VAL A 34 3.90 -11.94 15.99
C VAL A 34 4.29 -12.78 14.78
N LYS A 35 3.32 -13.15 13.95
CA LYS A 35 3.52 -13.74 12.63
C LYS A 35 2.93 -12.81 11.58
N MET A 36 3.78 -12.31 10.67
CA MET A 36 3.35 -11.45 9.57
C MET A 36 3.55 -12.16 8.23
N VAL A 37 2.62 -11.97 7.30
CA VAL A 37 2.70 -12.45 5.93
C VAL A 37 2.38 -11.32 4.96
N CYS A 38 3.14 -11.23 3.87
CA CYS A 38 2.85 -10.34 2.75
C CYS A 38 2.29 -11.17 1.59
N LYS A 39 1.08 -10.83 1.14
CA LYS A 39 0.36 -11.55 0.08
C LYS A 39 -0.49 -10.58 -0.75
N SER A 40 -1.05 -11.05 -1.88
CA SER A 40 -2.06 -10.28 -2.62
C SER A 40 -3.34 -10.09 -1.78
N GLY A 41 -4.10 -9.02 -2.06
CA GLY A 41 -5.35 -8.72 -1.32
C GLY A 41 -6.34 -9.88 -1.34
N ARG A 42 -6.54 -10.52 -2.50
CA ARG A 42 -7.38 -11.72 -2.62
C ARG A 42 -6.96 -12.83 -1.64
N ARG A 43 -5.65 -13.14 -1.61
CA ARG A 43 -5.15 -14.19 -0.71
C ARG A 43 -5.29 -13.83 0.76
N LEU A 44 -5.12 -12.55 1.10
CA LEU A 44 -5.33 -12.06 2.46
C LEU A 44 -6.80 -12.21 2.90
N PHE A 45 -7.76 -11.92 2.01
CA PHE A 45 -9.19 -12.11 2.32
C PHE A 45 -9.53 -13.58 2.55
N GLU A 46 -9.05 -14.50 1.70
CA GLU A 46 -9.20 -15.93 1.91
C GLU A 46 -8.63 -16.37 3.28
N MET A 47 -7.44 -15.88 3.64
CA MET A 47 -6.82 -16.20 4.93
C MET A 47 -7.59 -15.64 6.13
N LEU A 48 -8.21 -14.45 5.99
CA LEU A 48 -9.10 -13.90 7.02
C LEU A 48 -10.35 -14.77 7.20
N GLN A 49 -11.02 -15.13 6.10
CA GLN A 49 -12.21 -16.00 6.11
C GLN A 49 -11.91 -17.36 6.76
N ASN A 50 -10.72 -17.91 6.49
CA ASN A 50 -10.25 -19.18 7.05
C ASN A 50 -9.69 -19.08 8.48
N ASN A 51 -9.76 -17.91 9.13
CA ASN A 51 -9.21 -17.72 10.47
C ASN A 51 -7.67 -17.91 10.56
N GLU A 52 -6.95 -17.79 9.45
CA GLU A 52 -5.49 -17.88 9.40
C GLU A 52 -4.82 -16.57 9.84
N LEU A 53 -5.53 -15.43 9.73
CA LEU A 53 -5.10 -14.10 10.18
C LEU A 53 -6.07 -13.53 11.21
N ASP A 54 -5.56 -12.65 12.06
CA ASP A 54 -6.37 -11.88 13.00
C ASP A 54 -6.86 -10.58 12.33
N PHE A 55 -6.01 -9.97 11.48
CA PHE A 55 -6.37 -8.86 10.59
C PHE A 55 -5.40 -8.76 9.41
N ALA A 56 -5.78 -7.99 8.39
CA ALA A 56 -4.93 -7.70 7.24
C ALA A 56 -5.05 -6.23 6.79
N LEU A 57 -3.94 -5.66 6.31
CA LEU A 57 -3.90 -4.34 5.68
C LEU A 57 -3.91 -4.51 4.15
N THR A 58 -4.87 -3.85 3.51
CA THR A 58 -4.95 -3.79 2.05
C THR A 58 -5.60 -2.47 1.62
N PHE A 59 -5.58 -2.18 0.34
CA PHE A 59 -6.46 -1.14 -0.19
C PHE A 59 -7.89 -1.65 -0.27
N GLU A 60 -8.85 -0.72 -0.25
CA GLU A 60 -10.27 -1.06 -0.32
C GLU A 60 -10.57 -1.89 -1.57
N SER A 61 -11.26 -3.00 -1.38
CA SER A 61 -11.73 -3.83 -2.48
C SER A 61 -13.04 -3.25 -3.04
N PRO A 62 -13.19 -3.17 -4.36
CA PRO A 62 -14.47 -2.78 -4.97
C PRO A 62 -15.58 -3.79 -4.65
N VAL A 63 -15.22 -5.03 -4.34
CA VAL A 63 -16.17 -6.08 -3.94
C VAL A 63 -16.31 -6.07 -2.43
N LYS A 64 -17.49 -5.68 -1.94
CA LYS A 64 -17.83 -5.82 -0.52
C LYS A 64 -17.92 -7.30 -0.15
N ASP A 65 -17.22 -7.67 0.88
CA ASP A 65 -17.28 -9.01 1.47
C ASP A 65 -18.09 -8.93 2.78
N ASP A 66 -19.28 -9.52 2.78
CA ASP A 66 -20.18 -9.50 3.95
C ASP A 66 -19.61 -10.24 5.16
N LEU A 67 -18.55 -11.02 4.99
CA LEU A 67 -17.85 -11.75 6.04
C LEU A 67 -16.75 -10.94 6.73
N LEU A 68 -16.40 -9.77 6.18
CA LEU A 68 -15.31 -8.93 6.68
C LEU A 68 -15.84 -7.57 7.15
N ASP A 69 -15.28 -7.09 8.26
CA ASP A 69 -15.38 -5.71 8.71
C ASP A 69 -14.11 -4.95 8.30
N SER A 70 -14.24 -3.67 7.98
CA SER A 70 -13.12 -2.82 7.61
C SER A 70 -13.04 -1.58 8.51
N ILE A 71 -11.80 -1.16 8.75
CA ILE A 71 -11.46 0.12 9.40
C ILE A 71 -10.62 0.91 8.42
N GLU A 72 -11.10 2.06 8.00
CA GLU A 72 -10.35 2.99 7.18
C GLU A 72 -9.11 3.50 7.94
N LEU A 73 -7.98 3.57 7.23
CA LEU A 73 -6.71 4.05 7.79
C LEU A 73 -6.31 5.41 7.20
N PHE A 74 -6.20 5.50 5.88
CA PHE A 74 -5.85 6.74 5.17
C PHE A 74 -6.15 6.61 3.66
N HIS A 75 -6.14 7.76 2.98
CA HIS A 75 -6.21 7.85 1.53
C HIS A 75 -4.83 8.16 0.94
N SER A 76 -4.56 7.61 -0.25
CA SER A 76 -3.33 7.85 -1.00
C SER A 76 -3.65 7.90 -2.49
N PRO A 77 -3.45 9.05 -3.17
CA PRO A 77 -3.68 9.11 -4.60
C PRO A 77 -2.65 8.27 -5.37
N LEU A 78 -3.06 7.63 -6.45
CA LEU A 78 -2.15 7.04 -7.41
C LEU A 78 -1.31 8.15 -8.04
N SER A 79 -0.03 7.90 -8.16
CA SER A 79 0.97 8.85 -8.66
C SER A 79 1.98 8.11 -9.53
N VAL A 80 2.64 8.84 -10.41
CA VAL A 80 3.79 8.31 -11.15
C VAL A 80 4.99 8.36 -10.23
N ILE A 81 5.55 7.19 -9.91
CA ILE A 81 6.75 7.07 -9.08
C ILE A 81 7.96 7.02 -9.98
N VAL A 82 8.88 7.92 -9.74
CA VAL A 82 10.12 8.10 -10.51
C VAL A 82 11.31 8.26 -9.58
N HIS A 83 12.52 8.06 -10.10
CA HIS A 83 13.73 8.47 -9.38
C HIS A 83 13.80 10.01 -9.29
N LYS A 84 14.28 10.57 -8.18
CA LYS A 84 14.36 12.03 -7.94
C LYS A 84 15.11 12.82 -9.03
N ASN A 85 16.02 12.16 -9.75
CA ASN A 85 16.77 12.76 -10.86
C ASN A 85 16.09 12.55 -12.23
N HIS A 86 14.94 11.87 -12.28
CA HIS A 86 14.21 11.67 -13.52
C HIS A 86 13.61 13.01 -14.01
N PRO A 87 13.55 13.28 -15.33
CA PRO A 87 12.97 14.53 -15.84
C PRO A 87 11.56 14.83 -15.33
N LEU A 88 10.73 13.80 -15.18
CA LEU A 88 9.38 13.92 -14.64
C LEU A 88 9.32 14.35 -13.17
N ALA A 89 10.37 14.13 -12.38
CA ALA A 89 10.41 14.54 -10.98
C ALA A 89 10.30 16.06 -10.77
N LYS A 90 10.51 16.84 -11.84
CA LYS A 90 10.38 18.30 -11.83
C LYS A 90 8.94 18.78 -12.05
N LEU A 91 8.04 17.87 -12.39
CA LEU A 91 6.63 18.19 -12.64
C LEU A 91 5.82 18.04 -11.36
N ASP A 92 4.85 18.93 -11.15
CA ASP A 92 3.88 18.80 -10.06
C ASP A 92 2.82 17.77 -10.39
N LYS A 93 2.42 17.71 -11.67
CA LYS A 93 1.37 16.81 -12.17
C LYS A 93 1.67 16.33 -13.58
N ILE A 94 1.17 15.16 -13.94
CA ILE A 94 1.28 14.58 -15.27
C ILE A 94 0.02 13.81 -15.63
N SER A 95 -0.36 13.80 -16.92
CA SER A 95 -1.43 12.94 -17.41
C SER A 95 -0.93 11.54 -17.73
N LEU A 96 -1.73 10.52 -17.44
CA LEU A 96 -1.47 9.13 -17.81
C LEU A 96 -1.16 8.99 -19.32
N ASN A 97 -1.87 9.74 -20.16
CA ASN A 97 -1.63 9.74 -21.61
C ASN A 97 -0.21 10.19 -21.99
N SER A 98 0.39 11.07 -21.19
CA SER A 98 1.75 11.56 -21.43
C SER A 98 2.83 10.51 -21.13
N LEU A 99 2.47 9.37 -20.51
CA LEU A 99 3.40 8.30 -20.17
C LEU A 99 3.75 7.38 -21.33
N ARG A 100 3.09 7.52 -22.49
CA ARG A 100 3.28 6.64 -23.67
C ARG A 100 4.73 6.58 -24.18
N GLY A 101 5.53 7.60 -23.90
CA GLY A 101 6.95 7.70 -24.33
C GLY A 101 7.95 7.15 -23.32
N TYR A 102 7.49 6.63 -22.17
CA TYR A 102 8.37 6.21 -21.08
C TYR A 102 8.39 4.70 -20.90
N SER A 103 9.48 4.18 -20.33
CA SER A 103 9.64 2.77 -19.99
C SER A 103 8.84 2.47 -18.71
N LEU A 104 7.69 1.83 -18.85
CA LEU A 104 6.79 1.52 -17.75
C LEU A 104 7.05 0.11 -17.21
N ALA A 105 7.27 0.04 -15.88
CA ALA A 105 7.23 -1.18 -15.10
C ALA A 105 6.06 -1.08 -14.12
N LEU A 106 5.11 -1.99 -14.19
CA LEU A 106 3.90 -1.96 -13.36
C LEU A 106 3.74 -3.25 -12.55
N PRO A 107 2.96 -3.20 -11.47
CA PRO A 107 2.47 -4.41 -10.81
C PRO A 107 1.75 -5.31 -11.83
N GLU A 108 1.88 -6.64 -11.68
CA GLU A 108 1.16 -7.60 -12.52
C GLU A 108 -0.36 -7.53 -12.27
N ARG A 109 -1.14 -8.05 -13.23
CA ARG A 109 -2.59 -8.18 -13.10
C ARG A 109 -2.95 -9.08 -11.92
N GLY A 110 -4.01 -8.71 -11.20
CA GLY A 110 -4.39 -9.34 -9.92
C GLY A 110 -3.71 -8.73 -8.69
N MET A 111 -2.77 -7.80 -8.89
CA MET A 111 -2.34 -6.89 -7.83
C MET A 111 -3.23 -5.66 -7.80
N HIS A 112 -3.67 -5.29 -6.61
CA HIS A 112 -4.72 -4.28 -6.39
C HIS A 112 -4.53 -2.96 -7.15
N VAL A 113 -3.31 -2.41 -7.15
CA VAL A 113 -3.00 -1.15 -7.86
C VAL A 113 -3.20 -1.31 -9.37
N ARG A 114 -2.78 -2.46 -9.94
CA ARG A 114 -2.95 -2.73 -11.36
C ARG A 114 -4.42 -2.89 -11.73
N ASP A 115 -5.18 -3.61 -10.91
CA ASP A 115 -6.60 -3.84 -11.13
C ASP A 115 -7.39 -2.51 -11.09
N ILE A 116 -7.07 -1.61 -10.15
CA ILE A 116 -7.64 -0.27 -10.07
C ILE A 116 -7.33 0.56 -11.33
N LEU A 117 -6.08 0.53 -11.81
CA LEU A 117 -5.71 1.28 -13.01
C LEU A 117 -6.48 0.78 -14.24
N GLU A 118 -6.62 -0.52 -14.41
CA GLU A 118 -7.36 -1.10 -15.54
C GLU A 118 -8.88 -0.87 -15.43
N GLU A 119 -9.44 -0.86 -14.22
CA GLU A 119 -10.85 -0.59 -13.99
C GLU A 119 -11.21 0.90 -14.21
N ARG A 120 -10.39 1.81 -13.66
CA ARG A 120 -10.71 3.24 -13.68
C ARG A 120 -10.27 3.96 -14.96
N PHE A 121 -9.24 3.45 -15.65
CA PHE A 121 -8.63 4.08 -16.83
C PHE A 121 -8.41 3.08 -17.98
N PRO A 122 -9.41 2.25 -18.36
CA PRO A 122 -9.23 1.16 -19.33
C PRO A 122 -8.70 1.64 -20.68
N ASP A 123 -9.27 2.74 -21.22
CA ASP A 123 -8.87 3.28 -22.54
C ASP A 123 -7.43 3.79 -22.56
N ILE A 124 -6.96 4.34 -21.43
CA ILE A 124 -5.60 4.83 -21.32
C ILE A 124 -4.64 3.65 -21.17
N MET A 125 -4.96 2.71 -20.28
CA MET A 125 -4.12 1.56 -19.99
C MET A 125 -3.87 0.66 -21.22
N GLN A 126 -4.85 0.51 -22.12
CA GLN A 126 -4.68 -0.20 -23.40
C GLN A 126 -3.64 0.44 -24.31
N ASN A 127 -3.43 1.75 -24.19
CA ASN A 127 -2.51 2.51 -25.01
C ASN A 127 -1.13 2.77 -24.34
N LEU A 128 -0.95 2.37 -23.09
CA LEU A 128 0.34 2.45 -22.41
C LEU A 128 1.17 1.22 -22.74
N LYS A 129 2.45 1.46 -23.07
CA LYS A 129 3.42 0.38 -23.33
C LYS A 129 4.00 -0.08 -21.99
N VAL A 130 3.35 -1.02 -21.33
CA VAL A 130 3.90 -1.68 -20.15
C VAL A 130 4.94 -2.68 -20.62
N GLN A 131 6.21 -2.45 -20.30
CA GLN A 131 7.33 -3.29 -20.73
C GLN A 131 7.68 -4.38 -19.71
N LEU A 132 7.45 -4.09 -18.42
CA LEU A 132 7.66 -5.06 -17.34
C LEU A 132 6.43 -5.14 -16.45
N GLU A 133 6.03 -6.35 -16.13
CA GLU A 133 4.98 -6.67 -15.17
C GLU A 133 5.58 -7.52 -14.06
N LEU A 134 5.41 -7.10 -12.81
CA LEU A 134 6.10 -7.67 -11.66
C LEU A 134 5.15 -7.87 -10.49
N ASN A 135 5.30 -8.99 -9.80
CA ASN A 135 4.55 -9.27 -8.56
C ASN A 135 5.35 -8.97 -7.28
N ASP A 136 6.54 -8.44 -7.43
CA ASP A 136 7.39 -8.00 -6.31
C ASP A 136 7.63 -6.49 -6.37
N VAL A 137 7.07 -5.76 -5.41
CA VAL A 137 7.18 -4.31 -5.30
C VAL A 137 8.62 -3.88 -4.99
N ASN A 138 9.42 -4.71 -4.31
CA ASN A 138 10.82 -4.37 -4.04
C ASN A 138 11.65 -4.34 -5.33
N ILE A 139 11.37 -5.26 -6.26
CA ILE A 139 12.01 -5.23 -7.59
C ILE A 139 11.57 -4.00 -8.37
N LEU A 140 10.29 -3.60 -8.28
CA LEU A 140 9.82 -2.34 -8.87
C LEU A 140 10.61 -1.14 -8.34
N TYR A 141 10.83 -1.04 -7.03
CA TYR A 141 11.63 0.04 -6.44
C TYR A 141 13.07 0.05 -6.95
N GLN A 142 13.70 -1.12 -7.03
CA GLN A 142 15.05 -1.24 -7.58
C GLN A 142 15.12 -0.78 -9.03
N LEU A 143 14.12 -1.14 -9.86
CA LEU A 143 14.04 -0.70 -11.26
C LEU A 143 13.88 0.82 -11.36
N ILE A 144 12.99 1.42 -10.57
CA ILE A 144 12.79 2.88 -10.56
C ILE A 144 14.09 3.59 -10.12
N ASN A 145 14.81 3.03 -9.16
CA ASN A 145 16.10 3.57 -8.68
C ASN A 145 17.20 3.53 -9.73
N THR A 146 17.08 2.78 -10.82
CA THR A 146 17.99 2.86 -11.96
C THR A 146 17.82 4.15 -12.79
N ASN A 147 16.79 4.96 -12.50
CA ASN A 147 16.42 6.17 -13.24
C ASN A 147 16.04 5.93 -14.72
N HIS A 148 15.76 4.69 -15.07
CA HIS A 148 15.35 4.30 -16.44
C HIS A 148 13.86 3.92 -16.50
N TRP A 149 13.32 3.41 -15.40
CA TRP A 149 11.95 2.93 -15.28
C TRP A 149 11.11 3.89 -14.45
N ILE A 150 9.82 3.98 -14.81
CA ILE A 150 8.80 4.63 -14.01
C ILE A 150 7.69 3.63 -13.68
N SER A 151 6.96 3.89 -12.62
CA SER A 151 5.80 3.07 -12.24
C SER A 151 4.62 3.95 -11.84
N ILE A 152 3.44 3.35 -11.70
CA ILE A 152 2.25 4.01 -11.15
C ILE A 152 1.89 3.27 -9.87
N MET A 153 1.99 3.96 -8.74
CA MET A 153 1.80 3.41 -7.41
C MET A 153 1.10 4.45 -6.51
N PRO A 154 0.58 4.07 -5.35
CA PRO A 154 0.10 5.05 -4.38
C PRO A 154 1.20 6.01 -3.96
N GLN A 155 0.88 7.29 -3.78
CA GLN A 155 1.84 8.32 -3.36
C GLN A 155 2.55 7.96 -2.05
N SER A 156 1.88 7.23 -1.15
CA SER A 156 2.47 6.75 0.09
C SER A 156 3.75 5.92 -0.10
N THR A 157 3.96 5.35 -1.29
CA THR A 157 5.17 4.61 -1.68
C THR A 157 6.45 5.45 -1.62
N GLU A 158 6.37 6.77 -1.88
CA GLU A 158 7.52 7.69 -1.83
C GLU A 158 8.18 7.75 -0.45
N ARG A 159 7.44 7.42 0.62
CA ARG A 159 7.95 7.52 2.00
C ARG A 159 9.07 6.53 2.31
N ASP A 160 9.13 5.45 1.58
CA ASP A 160 10.00 4.31 1.89
C ASP A 160 11.40 4.44 1.28
N ASP A 161 11.59 5.38 0.33
CA ASP A 161 12.88 5.62 -0.32
C ASP A 161 13.03 7.11 -0.69
N GLU A 162 13.99 7.80 -0.08
CA GLU A 162 14.31 9.22 -0.34
C GLU A 162 14.81 9.51 -1.76
N ASN A 163 15.16 8.48 -2.52
CA ASN A 163 15.51 8.62 -3.93
C ASN A 163 14.29 8.61 -4.85
N LEU A 164 13.13 8.26 -4.35
CA LEU A 164 11.89 8.25 -5.11
C LEU A 164 11.16 9.59 -5.01
N ARG A 165 10.41 9.89 -6.05
CA ARG A 165 9.53 11.05 -6.16
C ARG A 165 8.18 10.64 -6.74
N ALA A 166 7.10 11.05 -6.07
CA ALA A 166 5.75 10.88 -6.56
C ALA A 166 5.31 12.13 -7.34
N VAL A 167 4.94 11.95 -8.61
CA VAL A 167 4.37 12.99 -9.46
C VAL A 167 2.86 12.73 -9.57
N LYS A 168 2.04 13.68 -9.15
CA LYS A 168 0.57 13.52 -9.11
C LYS A 168 0.00 13.30 -10.50
N LEU A 169 -1.05 12.48 -10.57
CA LEU A 169 -1.83 12.34 -11.80
C LEU A 169 -2.81 13.51 -11.96
N ASN A 170 -3.06 13.92 -13.22
CA ASN A 170 -4.06 14.93 -13.56
C ASN A 170 -5.48 14.38 -13.55
N GLU A 171 -5.61 13.05 -13.70
CA GLU A 171 -6.89 12.36 -13.75
C GLU A 171 -7.63 12.47 -12.42
N SER A 172 -8.94 12.56 -12.47
CA SER A 172 -9.82 12.37 -11.32
C SER A 172 -9.92 10.90 -10.94
N ASN A 173 -10.41 10.61 -9.76
CA ASN A 173 -10.60 9.23 -9.27
C ASN A 173 -9.30 8.42 -9.16
N THR A 174 -8.22 9.07 -8.73
CA THR A 174 -6.93 8.43 -8.49
C THR A 174 -6.76 7.94 -7.04
N ASP A 175 -7.63 8.36 -6.14
CA ASP A 175 -7.53 8.02 -4.72
C ASP A 175 -7.74 6.53 -4.47
N VAL A 176 -6.87 5.95 -3.65
CA VAL A 176 -7.02 4.60 -3.11
C VAL A 176 -7.05 4.68 -1.59
N GLN A 177 -7.97 3.96 -1.00
CA GLN A 177 -8.18 3.94 0.44
C GLN A 177 -7.46 2.73 1.05
N ALA A 178 -6.50 2.98 1.94
CA ALA A 178 -5.92 1.93 2.76
C ALA A 178 -6.86 1.59 3.92
N ALA A 179 -7.11 0.32 4.12
CA ALA A 179 -7.98 -0.16 5.18
C ALA A 179 -7.42 -1.42 5.85
N LEU A 180 -7.79 -1.59 7.10
CA LEU A 180 -7.57 -2.79 7.88
C LEU A 180 -8.84 -3.62 7.82
N TYR A 181 -8.70 -4.89 7.48
CA TYR A 181 -9.79 -5.86 7.41
C TYR A 181 -9.65 -6.93 8.48
N CYS A 182 -10.78 -7.33 9.04
CA CYS A 182 -10.88 -8.45 9.96
C CYS A 182 -12.16 -9.23 9.69
N ARG A 183 -12.24 -10.47 10.16
CA ARG A 183 -13.44 -11.26 10.03
C ARG A 183 -14.56 -10.69 10.90
N LYS A 184 -15.77 -10.53 10.33
CA LYS A 184 -16.96 -10.03 10.99
C LYS A 184 -17.31 -10.89 12.20
N GLY A 185 -17.65 -10.23 13.30
CA GLY A 185 -17.99 -10.92 14.55
C GLY A 185 -16.83 -11.67 15.21
N SER A 186 -15.60 -11.56 14.67
CA SER A 186 -14.44 -12.07 15.36
C SER A 186 -14.19 -11.20 16.59
N TYR A 187 -14.19 -11.84 17.75
CA TYR A 187 -13.74 -11.19 18.98
C TYR A 187 -12.26 -10.83 18.77
N TYR A 188 -11.93 -9.55 18.63
CA TYR A 188 -10.54 -9.12 18.57
C TYR A 188 -9.81 -9.68 19.80
N ARG A 189 -8.83 -10.55 19.56
CA ARG A 189 -7.90 -10.89 20.63
C ARG A 189 -7.31 -9.59 21.17
N ASN A 190 -7.20 -9.44 22.49
CA ASN A 190 -6.68 -8.20 23.08
C ASN A 190 -5.38 -7.72 22.44
N ALA A 191 -4.55 -8.64 21.93
CA ALA A 191 -3.33 -8.33 21.21
C ALA A 191 -3.59 -7.59 19.88
N ALA A 192 -4.57 -8.03 19.10
CA ALA A 192 -4.93 -7.39 17.83
C ALA A 192 -5.49 -5.98 18.07
N LYS A 193 -6.38 -5.83 19.05
CA LYS A 193 -6.96 -4.52 19.40
C LYS A 193 -5.86 -3.52 19.77
N VAL A 194 -4.96 -3.89 20.67
CA VAL A 194 -3.87 -3.00 21.09
C VAL A 194 -2.92 -2.68 19.94
N PHE A 195 -2.62 -3.67 19.09
CA PHE A 195 -1.78 -3.41 17.92
C PHE A 195 -2.44 -2.42 16.95
N ILE A 196 -3.74 -2.56 16.69
CA ILE A 196 -4.50 -1.67 15.80
C ILE A 196 -4.52 -0.24 16.38
N GLU A 197 -4.75 -0.08 17.67
CA GLU A 197 -4.70 1.23 18.35
C GLU A 197 -3.31 1.88 18.21
N MET A 198 -2.23 1.11 18.38
CA MET A 198 -0.85 1.59 18.21
C MET A 198 -0.59 1.97 16.74
N LEU A 199 -1.06 1.16 15.78
CA LEU A 199 -0.92 1.44 14.36
C LEU A 199 -1.64 2.74 13.96
N GLN A 200 -2.88 2.92 14.38
CA GLN A 200 -3.66 4.13 14.08
C GLN A 200 -2.97 5.39 14.65
N LYS A 201 -2.41 5.29 15.85
CA LYS A 201 -1.64 6.38 16.47
C LYS A 201 -0.38 6.68 15.64
N SER A 202 0.42 5.67 15.30
CA SER A 202 1.63 5.83 14.49
C SER A 202 1.31 6.45 13.12
N LEU A 203 0.24 5.99 12.45
CA LEU A 203 -0.16 6.54 11.17
C LEU A 203 -0.61 8.01 11.28
N SER A 204 -1.34 8.39 12.32
CA SER A 204 -1.77 9.79 12.52
C SER A 204 -0.59 10.73 12.75
N GLU A 205 0.42 10.30 13.50
CA GLU A 205 1.66 11.06 13.73
C GLU A 205 2.48 11.19 12.43
N ASN A 206 2.62 10.11 11.66
CA ASN A 206 3.34 10.09 10.39
C ASN A 206 2.64 10.89 9.29
N VAL A 207 1.30 10.85 9.23
CA VAL A 207 0.49 11.67 8.31
C VAL A 207 0.67 13.15 8.63
N ALA A 208 0.65 13.54 9.89
CA ALA A 208 0.88 14.92 10.31
C ALA A 208 2.28 15.42 9.90
N ILE A 209 3.32 14.59 10.08
CA ILE A 209 4.70 14.91 9.67
C ILE A 209 4.81 15.06 8.14
N TYR A 210 4.14 14.21 7.38
CA TYR A 210 4.12 14.28 5.92
C TYR A 210 3.49 15.57 5.40
N PHE A 211 2.35 15.98 5.98
CA PHE A 211 1.71 17.25 5.62
C PHE A 211 2.54 18.48 6.03
N LEU A 212 3.30 18.40 7.12
CA LEU A 212 4.22 19.48 7.52
C LEU A 212 5.43 19.60 6.58
N LYS A 213 5.97 18.47 6.08
CA LYS A 213 7.10 18.46 5.15
C LYS A 213 6.74 18.91 3.72
N ASN A 214 5.49 18.74 3.29
CA ASN A 214 5.03 19.07 1.94
C ASN A 214 4.24 20.41 1.87
N LYS A 215 4.26 21.21 2.93
CA LYS A 215 3.68 22.57 2.98
C LYS A 215 4.71 23.70 2.83
N ILE A 216 5.96 23.36 2.42
CA ILE A 216 7.01 24.34 2.11
C ILE A 216 7.22 24.34 0.61
#